data_59409c01f3b72159af7d8de5a3da074f
#
_entry.id   59409c01f3b72159af7d8de5a3da074f
#
_cell.length_a   1.000
_cell.length_b   1.000
_cell.length_c   1.000
_cell.angle_alpha   90.00
_cell.angle_beta   90.00
_cell.angle_gamma   90.00
#
_symmetry.space_group_name_H-M   'P 1'
#
loop_
_entity.id
_entity.type
_entity.pdbx_description
1 polymer ?
#
loop_
_entity_poly.entity_id
_entity_poly.type
_entity_poly.pdbx_seq_one_letter_code
_entity_poly.pdbx_strand_id
1 'polypeptide(L)'
;MKKILSFLVLVLMFLLVSCEKGKDVIDGPKEPVFTTIYEVTYVDMYGEIIDKVMVKEGEDASKFTAPEVDYYTFTGWDKDLTNVKCDITTNALYERNKEEYLMNDANYWLQLLTPKYNINKTILSLDEIKKYNENIASDYDKTKVVDVLSLDQKVTGEFVKAKIESYANMNKYVVYHNETKVELSSTEKTQILNNRNLENVKDNIDVIYGIITDFAWMRTYPTNNYSSTYERDRFQETSLNVGEEVAIYHTSSDGLWYFVQSYNYYGWVEVSNIALSTYEEVSEFVNDENFLVVISDFVLIDNHHVRMGQKFPLVSTIDSYKIKFPTRNTLGNLELVEKEIEKTDDYSVGYLEYNYKNLYNQMFKLLNIKYSWGDKEKDGRDCSSTQNSIYASFGFKLPRNTSNQNSIPSYGTSFSSITTSTLQENYLPGTLIFSSGHVMMYIGENAQGYAYLFHNTSAGQAKCILQRLSQYGVNKIIGTLKLQ
;
A
#
# COMPACT_ATOMS: atom_id res chain seq x y z
N MET A 1 19.57 -4.98 31.95
CA MET A 1 19.93 -5.19 33.35
C MET A 1 20.92 -4.12 33.83
N LYS A 2 20.59 -2.82 33.84
CA LYS A 2 21.44 -1.74 34.41
C LYS A 2 20.63 -0.50 34.79
N LYS A 3 19.36 -0.63 35.18
CA LYS A 3 18.51 0.49 35.66
C LYS A 3 17.73 0.20 36.96
N ILE A 4 18.05 -0.88 37.66
CA ILE A 4 17.35 -1.26 38.92
C ILE A 4 18.19 -0.95 40.17
N LEU A 5 19.41 -0.42 40.04
CA LEU A 5 20.31 -0.21 41.19
C LEU A 5 20.36 1.26 41.69
N SER A 6 19.60 2.19 41.12
CA SER A 6 19.60 3.61 41.56
C SER A 6 18.46 3.99 42.51
N PHE A 7 17.49 3.12 42.73
CA PHE A 7 16.30 3.47 43.52
C PHE A 7 16.35 3.00 44.99
N LEU A 8 17.34 2.18 45.35
CA LEU A 8 17.45 1.63 46.74
C LEU A 8 18.36 2.43 47.66
N VAL A 9 19.01 3.51 47.21
CA VAL A 9 19.97 4.28 48.01
C VAL A 9 19.32 5.56 48.61
N LEU A 10 18.12 5.97 48.17
CA LEU A 10 17.49 7.21 48.66
C LEU A 10 16.54 7.02 49.85
N VAL A 11 16.23 5.79 50.26
CA VAL A 11 15.34 5.48 51.39
C VAL A 11 16.07 5.29 52.71
N LEU A 12 17.43 5.19 52.71
CA LEU A 12 18.21 4.89 53.92
C LEU A 12 18.96 6.08 54.57
N MET A 13 18.67 7.34 54.15
CA MET A 13 19.39 8.52 54.64
C MET A 13 18.59 9.42 55.58
N PHE A 14 17.47 8.98 56.14
CA PHE A 14 16.69 9.76 57.10
C PHE A 14 16.58 9.18 58.53
N LEU A 15 17.50 8.31 58.92
CA LEU A 15 17.58 7.84 60.30
C LEU A 15 19.00 7.97 60.81
N LEU A 16 19.44 9.18 61.16
CA LEU A 16 20.49 9.46 62.17
C LEU A 16 20.74 10.95 62.26
N VAL A 17 19.98 11.69 63.09
CA VAL A 17 20.49 12.87 63.78
C VAL A 17 20.14 12.71 65.25
N SER A 18 21.21 12.48 65.99
CA SER A 18 21.30 12.32 67.42
C SER A 18 21.16 13.65 68.17
N CYS A 19 20.63 13.58 69.37
CA CYS A 19 20.55 14.60 70.39
C CYS A 19 21.81 15.40 70.67
N GLU A 20 21.68 16.73 70.83
CA GLU A 20 22.46 17.48 71.84
C GLU A 20 21.57 18.49 72.60
N LYS A 21 21.80 18.55 73.91
CA LYS A 21 21.02 19.28 74.85
C LYS A 21 21.40 20.79 74.94
N GLY A 22 20.42 21.64 74.91
CA GLY A 22 20.54 23.03 75.32
C GLY A 22 19.18 23.49 75.86
N LYS A 23 19.15 23.94 77.11
CA LYS A 23 17.97 24.37 77.86
C LYS A 23 17.40 25.67 77.34
N ASP A 24 16.14 25.81 77.27
CA ASP A 24 15.13 26.58 78.01
C ASP A 24 13.94 26.96 77.17
N VAL A 25 12.79 26.93 77.79
CA VAL A 25 11.47 27.44 77.52
C VAL A 25 10.46 26.46 76.97
N ILE A 26 9.58 26.11 77.83
CA ILE A 26 8.43 25.25 77.69
C ILE A 26 7.42 25.82 76.70
N ASP A 27 7.40 25.13 75.52
CA ASP A 27 6.18 24.97 74.73
C ASP A 27 6.07 23.47 74.49
N GLY A 28 4.90 22.91 74.78
CA GLY A 28 4.74 21.42 74.68
C GLY A 28 5.13 20.83 73.32
N PRO A 29 5.58 19.60 73.29
CA PRO A 29 5.99 18.99 72.04
C PRO A 29 4.79 18.95 71.09
N LYS A 30 4.84 19.72 70.02
CA LYS A 30 3.99 19.45 68.87
C LYS A 30 4.40 18.03 68.32
N GLU A 31 3.48 17.09 68.49
CA GLU A 31 3.65 15.77 67.84
C GLU A 31 4.00 15.97 66.36
N PRO A 32 4.94 15.18 65.80
CA PRO A 32 5.22 15.25 64.40
C PRO A 32 3.93 14.92 63.66
N VAL A 33 3.41 15.85 62.91
CA VAL A 33 2.28 15.62 62.00
C VAL A 33 2.82 14.72 60.90
N PHE A 34 2.58 13.41 61.03
CA PHE A 34 2.87 12.45 59.94
C PHE A 34 1.83 12.74 58.86
N THR A 35 2.26 13.38 57.78
CA THR A 35 1.42 13.56 56.60
C THR A 35 1.38 12.22 55.87
N THR A 36 0.21 11.59 55.90
CA THR A 36 -0.01 10.34 55.10
C THR A 36 0.10 10.69 53.63
N ILE A 37 0.78 9.84 52.86
CA ILE A 37 0.96 10.00 51.43
C ILE A 37 0.33 8.79 50.72
N TYR A 38 -0.46 9.04 49.68
CA TYR A 38 -1.14 8.04 48.89
C TYR A 38 -0.59 8.01 47.47
N GLU A 39 -0.58 6.82 46.85
CA GLU A 39 -0.22 6.65 45.47
C GLU A 39 -1.45 6.78 44.56
N VAL A 40 -1.40 7.64 43.54
CA VAL A 40 -2.38 7.71 42.47
C VAL A 40 -1.73 7.13 41.21
N THR A 41 -2.25 6.00 40.72
CA THR A 41 -1.81 5.30 39.53
C THR A 41 -2.74 5.62 38.38
N TYR A 42 -2.21 6.18 37.28
CA TYR A 42 -2.93 6.49 36.06
C TYR A 42 -2.75 5.35 35.05
N VAL A 43 -3.86 4.89 34.49
CA VAL A 43 -3.91 3.75 33.57
C VAL A 43 -4.58 4.18 32.27
N ASP A 44 -4.04 3.76 31.12
CA ASP A 44 -4.63 4.05 29.82
C ASP A 44 -5.86 3.18 29.51
N MET A 45 -6.45 3.36 28.34
CA MET A 45 -7.63 2.59 27.93
C MET A 45 -7.34 1.09 27.67
N TYR A 46 -6.08 0.68 27.61
CA TYR A 46 -5.66 -0.70 27.39
C TYR A 46 -5.26 -1.41 28.70
N GLY A 47 -5.28 -0.68 29.82
CA GLY A 47 -4.90 -1.22 31.12
C GLY A 47 -3.41 -1.05 31.46
N GLU A 48 -2.66 -0.30 30.66
CA GLU A 48 -1.25 -0.05 30.89
C GLU A 48 -1.04 1.19 31.80
N ILE A 49 -0.07 1.10 32.73
CA ILE A 49 0.23 2.22 33.62
C ILE A 49 0.94 3.32 32.84
N ILE A 50 0.33 4.52 32.85
CA ILE A 50 0.88 5.72 32.19
C ILE A 50 1.82 6.45 33.15
N ASP A 51 1.39 6.64 34.42
CA ASP A 51 2.14 7.38 35.43
C ASP A 51 1.71 7.01 36.86
N LYS A 52 2.54 7.36 37.87
CA LYS A 52 2.26 7.23 39.29
C LYS A 52 2.67 8.51 40.00
N VAL A 53 1.77 9.07 40.76
CA VAL A 53 1.97 10.33 41.51
C VAL A 53 1.72 10.11 42.99
N MET A 54 2.62 10.62 43.84
CA MET A 54 2.47 10.61 45.30
C MET A 54 1.76 11.88 45.77
N VAL A 55 0.63 11.73 46.45
CA VAL A 55 -0.27 12.81 46.84
C VAL A 55 -0.43 12.79 48.37
N LYS A 56 -0.33 13.96 49.04
CA LYS A 56 -0.55 14.04 50.48
C LYS A 56 -2.05 13.94 50.79
N GLU A 57 -2.34 13.35 51.94
CA GLU A 57 -3.73 13.23 52.43
C GLU A 57 -4.48 14.55 52.36
N GLY A 58 -5.61 14.54 51.64
CA GLY A 58 -6.49 15.70 51.48
C GLY A 58 -6.11 16.66 50.38
N GLU A 59 -4.99 16.46 49.70
CA GLU A 59 -4.65 17.22 48.50
C GLU A 59 -5.29 16.58 47.23
N ASP A 60 -5.40 17.38 46.17
CA ASP A 60 -5.84 16.90 44.84
C ASP A 60 -4.68 16.31 44.11
N ALA A 61 -4.90 15.20 43.36
CA ALA A 61 -3.91 14.69 42.44
C ALA A 61 -3.74 15.64 41.24
N SER A 62 -2.52 15.73 40.75
CA SER A 62 -2.21 16.57 39.59
C SER A 62 -3.07 16.19 38.40
N LYS A 63 -3.58 17.18 37.67
CA LYS A 63 -4.29 16.93 36.39
C LYS A 63 -3.30 16.42 35.34
N PHE A 64 -3.35 15.14 35.09
CA PHE A 64 -2.60 14.49 34.03
C PHE A 64 -3.49 14.36 32.81
N THR A 65 -2.94 14.63 31.61
CA THR A 65 -3.64 14.40 30.35
C THR A 65 -3.21 13.05 29.81
N ALA A 66 -4.14 12.15 29.60
CA ALA A 66 -3.85 10.86 29.02
C ALA A 66 -3.29 10.96 27.58
N PRO A 67 -2.50 9.98 27.13
CA PRO A 67 -1.96 9.97 25.76
C PRO A 67 -3.04 10.15 24.70
N GLU A 68 -2.70 10.78 23.57
CA GLU A 68 -3.57 10.81 22.40
C GLU A 68 -3.72 9.38 21.84
N VAL A 69 -4.97 9.00 21.59
CA VAL A 69 -5.33 7.72 20.99
C VAL A 69 -6.10 8.00 19.71
N ASP A 70 -5.65 7.41 18.58
CA ASP A 70 -6.30 7.59 17.29
C ASP A 70 -7.79 7.24 17.39
N TYR A 71 -8.64 8.14 16.88
CA TYR A 71 -10.11 8.03 16.85
C TYR A 71 -10.83 8.12 18.19
N TYR A 72 -10.14 8.50 19.26
CA TYR A 72 -10.73 8.70 20.58
C TYR A 72 -10.37 10.08 21.13
N THR A 73 -11.33 10.68 21.80
CA THR A 73 -11.12 11.93 22.55
C THR A 73 -11.08 11.61 24.04
N PHE A 74 -9.98 11.96 24.70
CA PHE A 74 -9.89 11.84 26.17
C PHE A 74 -10.94 12.76 26.81
N THR A 75 -11.80 12.20 27.67
CA THR A 75 -12.91 12.91 28.34
C THR A 75 -12.68 13.10 29.84
N GLY A 76 -11.68 12.40 30.40
CA GLY A 76 -11.37 12.50 31.82
C GLY A 76 -10.93 11.18 32.44
N TRP A 77 -10.97 11.11 33.73
CA TRP A 77 -10.61 9.95 34.55
C TRP A 77 -11.86 9.36 35.19
N ASP A 78 -11.89 8.02 35.38
CA ASP A 78 -13.06 7.32 35.95
C ASP A 78 -13.21 7.49 37.48
N LYS A 79 -12.21 8.06 38.15
CA LYS A 79 -12.22 8.34 39.59
C LYS A 79 -12.12 9.82 39.84
N ASP A 80 -12.71 10.25 40.99
CA ASP A 80 -12.47 11.58 41.54
C ASP A 80 -11.05 11.62 42.12
N LEU A 81 -10.28 12.58 41.68
CA LEU A 81 -8.89 12.81 42.07
C LEU A 81 -8.72 13.97 42.99
N THR A 82 -9.81 14.51 43.55
CA THR A 82 -9.80 15.58 44.57
C THR A 82 -9.80 14.98 45.97
N ASN A 83 -9.16 15.67 46.93
CA ASN A 83 -9.16 15.32 48.35
C ASN A 83 -8.79 13.84 48.59
N VAL A 84 -7.64 13.41 48.04
CA VAL A 84 -7.15 12.01 48.07
C VAL A 84 -6.95 11.53 49.51
N LYS A 85 -7.59 10.40 49.89
CA LYS A 85 -7.53 9.79 51.22
C LYS A 85 -7.19 8.31 51.22
N CYS A 86 -6.87 7.75 50.11
CA CYS A 86 -6.41 6.38 49.90
C CYS A 86 -5.65 6.26 48.59
N ASP A 87 -4.96 5.14 48.40
CA ASP A 87 -4.40 4.82 47.10
C ASP A 87 -5.51 4.69 46.05
N ILE A 88 -5.29 5.28 44.87
CA ILE A 88 -6.27 5.32 43.79
C ILE A 88 -5.62 4.76 42.53
N THR A 89 -6.27 3.81 41.86
CA THR A 89 -5.99 3.48 40.44
C THR A 89 -7.13 4.07 39.62
N THR A 90 -6.80 4.95 38.68
CA THR A 90 -7.78 5.63 37.80
C THR A 90 -7.52 5.30 36.35
N ASN A 91 -8.60 5.01 35.62
CA ASN A 91 -8.55 4.67 34.20
C ASN A 91 -8.93 5.88 33.36
N ALA A 92 -8.20 6.06 32.25
CA ALA A 92 -8.54 7.09 31.29
C ALA A 92 -9.86 6.77 30.59
N LEU A 93 -10.77 7.73 30.60
CA LEU A 93 -12.03 7.68 29.88
C LEU A 93 -11.86 8.34 28.52
N TYR A 94 -12.30 7.64 27.50
CA TYR A 94 -12.28 8.14 26.14
C TYR A 94 -13.67 8.04 25.52
N GLU A 95 -14.07 9.08 24.82
CA GLU A 95 -15.21 9.06 23.94
C GLU A 95 -14.75 8.76 22.52
N ARG A 96 -15.35 7.75 21.89
CA ARG A 96 -15.04 7.40 20.53
C ARG A 96 -15.51 8.52 19.61
N ASN A 97 -14.61 9.05 18.76
CA ASN A 97 -14.97 9.96 17.66
C ASN A 97 -15.78 9.16 16.64
N LYS A 98 -17.08 9.09 16.88
CA LYS A 98 -17.99 8.10 16.29
C LYS A 98 -17.97 8.08 14.78
N GLU A 99 -17.74 9.20 14.13
CA GLU A 99 -17.91 9.28 12.68
C GLU A 99 -16.63 8.97 11.88
N GLU A 100 -15.50 9.58 12.22
CA GLU A 100 -14.24 9.31 11.50
C GLU A 100 -13.79 7.86 11.63
N TYR A 101 -14.01 7.25 12.78
CA TYR A 101 -13.73 5.84 13.01
C TYR A 101 -14.64 4.93 12.17
N LEU A 102 -15.94 5.19 12.13
CA LEU A 102 -16.89 4.37 11.36
C LEU A 102 -16.60 4.44 9.86
N MET A 103 -16.16 5.59 9.37
CA MET A 103 -15.82 5.79 7.98
C MET A 103 -14.62 4.95 7.52
N ASN A 104 -13.74 4.49 8.42
CA ASN A 104 -12.63 3.60 8.11
C ASN A 104 -13.05 2.12 8.02
N ASP A 105 -14.33 1.81 8.14
CA ASP A 105 -14.90 0.47 7.98
C ASP A 105 -15.75 0.39 6.70
N ALA A 106 -15.49 -0.61 5.86
CA ALA A 106 -16.28 -0.87 4.66
C ALA A 106 -17.78 -0.99 4.96
N ASN A 107 -18.15 -1.61 6.08
CA ASN A 107 -19.55 -1.82 6.47
C ASN A 107 -20.32 -0.52 6.68
N TYR A 108 -19.66 0.54 7.18
CA TYR A 108 -20.29 1.87 7.29
C TYR A 108 -20.81 2.35 5.92
N TRP A 109 -19.96 2.29 4.91
CA TRP A 109 -20.30 2.71 3.55
C TRP A 109 -21.32 1.80 2.90
N LEU A 110 -21.17 0.49 3.09
CA LEU A 110 -22.14 -0.49 2.57
C LEU A 110 -23.54 -0.30 3.15
N GLN A 111 -23.66 0.06 4.43
CA GLN A 111 -24.93 0.41 5.05
C GLN A 111 -25.58 1.65 4.44
N LEU A 112 -24.78 2.66 4.07
CA LEU A 112 -25.28 3.86 3.39
C LEU A 112 -25.68 3.60 1.93
N LEU A 113 -25.04 2.62 1.29
CA LEU A 113 -25.36 2.23 -0.09
C LEU A 113 -26.59 1.34 -0.19
N THR A 114 -26.81 0.45 0.77
CA THR A 114 -27.88 -0.58 0.75
C THR A 114 -29.27 -0.01 0.44
N PRO A 115 -29.70 1.17 0.94
CA PRO A 115 -31.01 1.73 0.60
C PRO A 115 -31.13 2.19 -0.86
N LYS A 116 -30.00 2.46 -1.52
CA LYS A 116 -29.96 2.98 -2.89
C LYS A 116 -29.65 1.88 -3.92
N TYR A 117 -28.85 0.88 -3.53
CA TYR A 117 -28.33 -0.15 -4.43
C TYR A 117 -28.43 -1.54 -3.81
N ASN A 118 -28.65 -2.57 -4.63
CA ASN A 118 -28.44 -3.95 -4.22
C ASN A 118 -26.93 -4.24 -4.22
N ILE A 119 -26.30 -4.15 -3.05
CA ILE A 119 -24.84 -4.25 -2.89
C ILE A 119 -24.26 -5.62 -3.26
N ASN A 120 -25.09 -6.65 -3.32
CA ASN A 120 -24.67 -8.02 -3.71
C ASN A 120 -24.96 -8.30 -5.20
N LYS A 121 -25.59 -7.37 -5.93
CA LYS A 121 -25.85 -7.57 -7.36
C LYS A 121 -24.54 -7.40 -8.14
N THR A 122 -24.24 -8.38 -9.01
CA THR A 122 -23.14 -8.31 -9.98
C THR A 122 -23.29 -7.05 -10.83
N ILE A 123 -22.23 -6.25 -10.88
CA ILE A 123 -22.15 -5.03 -11.69
C ILE A 123 -21.78 -5.40 -13.12
N LEU A 124 -20.72 -6.20 -13.28
CA LEU A 124 -20.30 -6.82 -14.54
C LEU A 124 -19.94 -8.28 -14.30
N SER A 125 -20.37 -9.14 -15.20
CA SER A 125 -19.96 -10.55 -15.22
C SER A 125 -18.49 -10.70 -15.64
N LEU A 126 -17.90 -11.86 -15.37
CA LEU A 126 -16.51 -12.13 -15.82
C LEU A 126 -16.35 -12.04 -17.34
N ASP A 127 -17.37 -12.45 -18.11
CA ASP A 127 -17.32 -12.35 -19.58
C ASP A 127 -17.36 -10.90 -20.06
N GLU A 128 -18.12 -10.03 -19.39
CA GLU A 128 -18.14 -8.60 -19.65
C GLU A 128 -16.80 -7.95 -19.27
N ILE A 129 -16.18 -8.37 -18.18
CA ILE A 129 -14.84 -7.92 -17.77
C ILE A 129 -13.77 -8.37 -18.78
N LYS A 130 -13.82 -9.62 -19.28
CA LYS A 130 -12.93 -10.09 -20.33
C LYS A 130 -13.05 -9.24 -21.59
N LYS A 131 -14.29 -8.99 -22.05
CA LYS A 131 -14.55 -8.11 -23.20
C LYS A 131 -14.08 -6.68 -22.97
N TYR A 132 -14.21 -6.17 -21.74
CA TYR A 132 -13.70 -4.89 -21.36
C TYR A 132 -12.17 -4.82 -21.47
N ASN A 133 -11.44 -5.86 -21.01
CA ASN A 133 -9.99 -5.97 -21.14
C ASN A 133 -9.54 -6.04 -22.60
N GLU A 134 -10.26 -6.78 -23.44
CA GLU A 134 -10.00 -6.87 -24.90
C GLU A 134 -10.15 -5.47 -25.54
N ASN A 135 -11.18 -4.72 -25.19
CA ASN A 135 -11.39 -3.35 -25.67
C ASN A 135 -10.25 -2.40 -25.23
N ILE A 136 -9.77 -2.53 -23.99
CA ILE A 136 -8.63 -1.75 -23.51
C ILE A 136 -7.36 -2.12 -24.31
N ALA A 137 -7.07 -3.39 -24.49
CA ALA A 137 -5.90 -3.87 -25.21
C ALA A 137 -5.94 -3.50 -26.72
N SER A 138 -7.13 -3.38 -27.33
CA SER A 138 -7.28 -3.01 -28.74
C SER A 138 -6.83 -1.58 -29.06
N ASP A 139 -6.76 -0.67 -28.08
CA ASP A 139 -6.29 0.73 -28.24
C ASP A 139 -4.95 0.97 -27.54
N TYR A 140 -3.93 0.17 -27.93
CA TYR A 140 -2.59 0.25 -27.34
C TYR A 140 -2.00 1.66 -27.30
N ASP A 141 -2.24 2.46 -28.32
CA ASP A 141 -1.66 3.80 -28.39
C ASP A 141 -2.09 4.69 -27.23
N LYS A 142 -3.30 4.51 -26.74
CA LYS A 142 -3.83 5.25 -25.61
C LYS A 142 -3.62 4.55 -24.26
N THR A 143 -3.89 3.25 -24.23
CA THR A 143 -3.94 2.49 -22.97
C THR A 143 -2.59 1.93 -22.54
N LYS A 144 -1.71 1.63 -23.51
CA LYS A 144 -0.46 0.91 -23.32
C LYS A 144 -0.64 -0.50 -22.75
N VAL A 145 -1.85 -1.06 -22.83
CA VAL A 145 -2.18 -2.42 -22.40
C VAL A 145 -2.04 -3.38 -23.59
N VAL A 146 -1.44 -4.52 -23.35
CA VAL A 146 -1.29 -5.61 -24.30
C VAL A 146 -1.70 -6.94 -23.66
N ASP A 147 -2.12 -7.89 -24.47
CA ASP A 147 -2.05 -9.28 -24.11
C ASP A 147 -0.67 -9.80 -24.49
N VAL A 148 0.15 -10.15 -23.50
CA VAL A 148 1.55 -10.56 -23.71
C VAL A 148 1.66 -11.78 -24.63
N LEU A 149 0.71 -12.70 -24.55
CA LEU A 149 0.68 -13.91 -25.36
C LEU A 149 0.17 -13.68 -26.80
N SER A 150 -0.49 -12.54 -27.02
CA SER A 150 -0.95 -12.13 -28.36
C SER A 150 0.06 -11.27 -29.11
N LEU A 151 1.21 -10.95 -28.49
CA LEU A 151 2.29 -10.22 -29.16
C LEU A 151 2.96 -11.07 -30.25
N ASP A 152 3.47 -10.38 -31.29
CA ASP A 152 4.26 -11.03 -32.33
C ASP A 152 5.45 -11.79 -31.72
N GLN A 153 5.57 -13.06 -32.01
CA GLN A 153 6.70 -13.92 -31.57
C GLN A 153 8.04 -13.51 -32.17
N LYS A 154 8.03 -12.66 -33.20
CA LYS A 154 9.21 -12.05 -33.82
C LYS A 154 9.01 -10.56 -33.98
N VAL A 155 9.99 -9.79 -33.53
CA VAL A 155 9.97 -8.31 -33.62
C VAL A 155 11.25 -7.82 -34.29
N THR A 156 11.20 -6.60 -34.85
CA THR A 156 12.38 -6.00 -35.44
C THR A 156 13.25 -5.33 -34.40
N GLY A 157 14.57 -5.30 -34.63
CA GLY A 157 15.50 -4.59 -33.75
C GLY A 157 15.22 -3.09 -33.69
N GLU A 158 14.73 -2.51 -34.80
CA GLU A 158 14.30 -1.10 -34.81
C GLU A 158 13.17 -0.83 -33.80
N PHE A 159 12.17 -1.71 -33.76
CA PHE A 159 11.09 -1.61 -32.75
C PHE A 159 11.61 -1.66 -31.32
N VAL A 160 12.53 -2.59 -31.02
CA VAL A 160 13.11 -2.73 -29.67
C VAL A 160 13.97 -1.52 -29.30
N LYS A 161 14.84 -1.07 -30.23
CA LYS A 161 15.65 0.15 -30.04
C LYS A 161 14.77 1.36 -29.77
N ALA A 162 13.73 1.57 -30.57
CA ALA A 162 12.79 2.68 -30.38
C ALA A 162 12.11 2.66 -29.02
N LYS A 163 11.71 1.48 -28.50
CA LYS A 163 11.17 1.35 -27.14
C LYS A 163 12.20 1.70 -26.07
N ILE A 164 13.43 1.18 -26.15
CA ILE A 164 14.50 1.48 -25.18
C ILE A 164 14.84 2.97 -25.18
N GLU A 165 14.82 3.62 -26.36
CA GLU A 165 15.16 5.04 -26.50
C GLU A 165 13.99 5.99 -26.24
N SER A 166 12.76 5.48 -26.10
CA SER A 166 11.57 6.30 -25.83
C SER A 166 11.59 6.98 -24.45
N TYR A 167 12.41 6.51 -23.55
CA TYR A 167 12.58 7.09 -22.22
C TYR A 167 13.31 8.44 -22.23
N ALA A 168 12.96 9.27 -21.27
CA ALA A 168 13.61 10.58 -21.13
C ALA A 168 15.13 10.44 -20.97
N ASN A 169 15.88 11.38 -21.57
CA ASN A 169 17.33 11.37 -21.50
C ASN A 169 17.83 11.47 -20.04
N MET A 170 18.69 10.54 -19.63
CA MET A 170 19.29 10.48 -18.29
C MET A 170 19.98 11.80 -17.89
N ASN A 171 20.57 12.54 -18.83
CA ASN A 171 21.25 13.81 -18.56
C ASN A 171 20.31 14.92 -18.06
N LYS A 172 18.98 14.73 -18.13
CA LYS A 172 18.00 15.65 -17.51
C LYS A 172 17.88 15.46 -15.99
N TYR A 173 18.51 14.43 -15.43
CA TYR A 173 18.37 14.07 -14.03
C TYR A 173 19.72 14.09 -13.31
N VAL A 174 19.69 14.45 -12.04
CA VAL A 174 20.75 14.10 -11.10
C VAL A 174 20.56 12.63 -10.75
N VAL A 175 21.62 11.84 -10.87
CA VAL A 175 21.61 10.41 -10.63
C VAL A 175 22.56 10.11 -9.48
N TYR A 176 22.13 9.28 -8.55
CA TYR A 176 22.86 8.95 -7.33
C TYR A 176 23.15 7.45 -7.24
N HIS A 177 24.28 7.11 -6.65
CA HIS A 177 24.60 5.74 -6.25
C HIS A 177 23.57 5.23 -5.21
N ASN A 178 23.03 4.06 -5.45
CA ASN A 178 22.02 3.49 -4.56
C ASN A 178 22.55 3.30 -3.12
N GLU A 179 23.78 2.85 -2.97
CA GLU A 179 24.35 2.53 -1.66
C GLU A 179 24.89 3.75 -0.90
N THR A 180 25.50 4.72 -1.61
CA THR A 180 26.26 5.82 -0.99
C THR A 180 25.58 7.16 -1.05
N LYS A 181 24.51 7.31 -1.85
CA LYS A 181 23.82 8.59 -2.13
C LYS A 181 24.75 9.69 -2.71
N VAL A 182 25.87 9.31 -3.30
CA VAL A 182 26.78 10.21 -4.00
C VAL A 182 26.34 10.35 -5.45
N GLU A 183 26.43 11.55 -6.02
CA GLU A 183 26.08 11.78 -7.42
C GLU A 183 27.03 11.05 -8.37
N LEU A 184 26.47 10.41 -9.40
CA LEU A 184 27.22 9.76 -10.45
C LEU A 184 27.95 10.78 -11.34
N SER A 185 29.20 10.50 -11.64
CA SER A 185 29.97 11.20 -12.66
C SER A 185 29.38 11.01 -14.06
N SER A 186 29.77 11.87 -15.01
CA SER A 186 29.38 11.73 -16.41
C SER A 186 29.86 10.40 -17.03
N THR A 187 31.00 9.88 -16.58
CA THR A 187 31.52 8.59 -17.02
C THR A 187 30.63 7.45 -16.59
N GLU A 188 30.21 7.42 -15.34
CA GLU A 188 29.31 6.39 -14.79
C GLU A 188 27.92 6.45 -15.46
N LYS A 189 27.38 7.65 -15.69
CA LYS A 189 26.14 7.82 -16.47
C LYS A 189 26.28 7.24 -17.88
N THR A 190 27.43 7.45 -18.52
CA THR A 190 27.73 6.88 -19.85
C THR A 190 27.81 5.34 -19.80
N GLN A 191 28.37 4.77 -18.72
CA GLN A 191 28.41 3.31 -18.54
C GLN A 191 26.99 2.71 -18.45
N ILE A 192 26.07 3.34 -17.72
CA ILE A 192 24.66 2.91 -17.65
C ILE A 192 24.00 3.00 -19.03
N LEU A 193 24.26 4.09 -19.79
CA LEU A 193 23.72 4.22 -21.14
C LEU A 193 24.26 3.14 -22.08
N ASN A 194 25.53 2.80 -21.99
CA ASN A 194 26.16 1.73 -22.77
C ASN A 194 25.64 0.35 -22.34
N ASN A 195 25.30 0.18 -21.06
CA ASN A 195 24.74 -1.07 -20.54
C ASN A 195 23.40 -1.45 -21.19
N ARG A 196 22.69 -0.50 -21.83
CA ARG A 196 21.51 -0.80 -22.67
C ARG A 196 21.82 -1.68 -23.88
N ASN A 197 23.10 -1.81 -24.26
CA ASN A 197 23.60 -2.73 -25.28
C ASN A 197 22.96 -2.54 -26.69
N LEU A 198 22.64 -1.29 -27.05
CA LEU A 198 21.86 -0.97 -28.26
C LEU A 198 22.52 -1.42 -29.56
N GLU A 199 23.85 -1.42 -29.60
CA GLU A 199 24.63 -1.86 -30.77
C GLU A 199 24.48 -3.35 -31.06
N ASN A 200 24.17 -4.17 -30.05
CA ASN A 200 24.01 -5.62 -30.17
C ASN A 200 22.52 -6.05 -30.27
N VAL A 201 21.59 -5.11 -30.40
CA VAL A 201 20.20 -5.44 -30.74
C VAL A 201 20.15 -6.02 -32.16
N LYS A 202 19.77 -7.29 -32.28
CA LYS A 202 19.67 -8.01 -33.56
C LYS A 202 18.59 -7.38 -34.44
N ASP A 203 18.75 -7.47 -35.77
CA ASP A 203 17.75 -6.96 -36.73
C ASP A 203 16.40 -7.66 -36.60
N ASN A 204 16.42 -8.96 -36.31
CA ASN A 204 15.23 -9.76 -36.02
C ASN A 204 15.42 -10.47 -34.68
N ILE A 205 14.42 -10.38 -33.82
CA ILE A 205 14.45 -10.90 -32.48
C ILE A 205 13.32 -11.91 -32.34
N ASP A 206 13.66 -13.16 -32.03
CA ASP A 206 12.70 -14.15 -31.55
C ASP A 206 12.39 -13.77 -30.06
N VAL A 207 11.11 -13.55 -29.80
CA VAL A 207 10.65 -13.17 -28.44
C VAL A 207 10.78 -14.38 -27.52
N ILE A 208 11.42 -14.17 -26.37
CA ILE A 208 11.51 -15.16 -25.31
C ILE A 208 10.47 -14.81 -24.28
N TYR A 209 9.81 -15.80 -23.69
CA TYR A 209 8.83 -15.59 -22.64
C TYR A 209 9.42 -15.92 -21.28
N GLY A 210 8.84 -15.35 -20.24
CA GLY A 210 9.22 -15.65 -18.87
C GLY A 210 8.10 -15.33 -17.88
N ILE A 211 8.27 -15.86 -16.67
CA ILE A 211 7.40 -15.59 -15.52
C ILE A 211 8.23 -14.91 -14.43
N ILE A 212 7.66 -13.90 -13.80
CA ILE A 212 8.25 -13.23 -12.64
C ILE A 212 8.18 -14.18 -11.44
N THR A 213 9.32 -14.41 -10.79
CA THR A 213 9.46 -15.35 -9.66
C THR A 213 9.69 -14.69 -8.31
N ASP A 214 10.01 -13.40 -8.30
CA ASP A 214 10.03 -12.56 -7.09
C ASP A 214 9.56 -11.15 -7.44
N PHE A 215 9.18 -10.38 -6.44
CA PHE A 215 8.83 -8.97 -6.62
C PHE A 215 9.97 -8.22 -7.30
N ALA A 216 9.72 -7.66 -8.49
CA ALA A 216 10.74 -7.12 -9.36
C ALA A 216 10.48 -5.65 -9.71
N TRP A 217 11.52 -4.83 -9.65
CA TRP A 217 11.47 -3.47 -10.19
C TRP A 217 11.55 -3.48 -11.72
N MET A 218 10.69 -2.69 -12.35
CA MET A 218 10.82 -2.38 -13.77
C MET A 218 11.36 -0.95 -13.92
N ARG A 219 12.48 -0.80 -14.58
CA ARG A 219 13.28 0.41 -14.60
C ARG A 219 13.44 1.00 -16.00
N THR A 220 13.59 2.32 -16.07
CA THR A 220 13.93 3.05 -17.30
C THR A 220 15.29 2.64 -17.86
N TYR A 221 16.24 2.35 -17.00
CA TYR A 221 17.62 2.00 -17.33
C TYR A 221 18.06 0.74 -16.58
N PRO A 222 18.97 -0.08 -17.16
CA PRO A 222 19.51 -1.28 -16.50
C PRO A 222 20.49 -0.89 -15.38
N THR A 223 19.95 -0.40 -14.25
CA THR A 223 20.72 0.04 -13.08
C THR A 223 19.87 0.12 -11.83
N ASN A 224 20.50 -0.16 -10.68
CA ASN A 224 19.90 0.04 -9.35
C ASN A 224 20.15 1.46 -8.79
N ASN A 225 20.95 2.28 -9.47
CA ASN A 225 21.11 3.68 -9.13
C ASN A 225 19.78 4.43 -9.31
N TYR A 226 19.54 5.49 -8.56
CA TYR A 226 18.29 6.22 -8.58
C TYR A 226 18.42 7.65 -9.07
N SER A 227 17.35 8.19 -9.62
CA SER A 227 17.25 9.54 -10.12
C SER A 227 16.35 10.39 -9.23
N SER A 228 16.76 11.63 -8.96
CA SER A 228 16.10 12.61 -8.10
C SER A 228 16.23 12.28 -6.61
N THR A 229 15.30 11.62 -6.00
CA THR A 229 15.35 11.15 -4.60
C THR A 229 15.03 9.66 -4.56
N TYR A 230 15.44 8.99 -3.48
CA TYR A 230 15.16 7.57 -3.33
C TYR A 230 13.64 7.29 -3.30
N GLU A 231 12.87 8.14 -2.64
CA GLU A 231 11.41 8.00 -2.50
C GLU A 231 10.67 8.33 -3.80
N ARG A 232 11.25 9.13 -4.68
CA ARG A 232 10.70 9.51 -5.99
C ARG A 232 11.71 9.26 -7.09
N ASP A 233 12.22 8.05 -7.13
CA ASP A 233 13.15 7.59 -8.13
C ASP A 233 12.50 7.63 -9.52
N ARG A 234 12.99 8.52 -10.39
CA ARG A 234 12.46 8.71 -11.76
C ARG A 234 12.85 7.59 -12.71
N PHE A 235 13.72 6.68 -12.29
CA PHE A 235 14.03 5.48 -13.04
C PHE A 235 13.12 4.31 -12.66
N GLN A 236 12.38 4.42 -11.56
CA GLN A 236 11.38 3.44 -11.17
C GLN A 236 10.07 3.72 -11.92
N GLU A 237 9.69 2.84 -12.82
CA GLU A 237 8.50 2.95 -13.65
C GLU A 237 7.32 2.23 -13.00
N THR A 238 7.53 0.98 -12.60
CA THR A 238 6.57 0.15 -11.90
C THR A 238 7.28 -1.03 -11.25
N SER A 239 6.54 -1.88 -10.54
CA SER A 239 7.00 -3.19 -10.12
C SER A 239 6.14 -4.30 -10.71
N LEU A 240 6.74 -5.45 -10.93
CA LEU A 240 6.08 -6.68 -11.35
C LEU A 240 5.96 -7.63 -10.17
N ASN A 241 4.91 -8.41 -10.15
CA ASN A 241 4.63 -9.33 -9.07
C ASN A 241 4.88 -10.78 -9.49
N VAL A 242 5.07 -11.65 -8.50
CA VAL A 242 5.24 -13.09 -8.74
C VAL A 242 4.06 -13.64 -9.56
N GLY A 243 4.35 -14.39 -10.60
CA GLY A 243 3.35 -14.99 -11.47
C GLY A 243 2.98 -14.14 -12.70
N GLU A 244 3.46 -12.89 -12.80
CA GLU A 244 3.24 -12.09 -14.01
C GLU A 244 4.07 -12.58 -15.20
N GLU A 245 3.43 -12.66 -16.37
CA GLU A 245 4.08 -13.01 -17.62
C GLU A 245 4.79 -11.80 -18.25
N VAL A 246 5.92 -12.06 -18.92
CA VAL A 246 6.68 -11.06 -19.67
C VAL A 246 7.17 -11.60 -21.01
N ALA A 247 7.18 -10.71 -22.01
CA ALA A 247 7.89 -10.92 -23.26
C ALA A 247 9.26 -10.24 -23.19
N ILE A 248 10.33 -10.99 -23.43
CA ILE A 248 11.73 -10.54 -23.32
C ILE A 248 12.25 -10.23 -24.71
N TYR A 249 12.74 -9.01 -24.89
CA TYR A 249 13.21 -8.53 -26.20
C TYR A 249 14.73 -8.40 -26.29
N HIS A 250 15.40 -8.08 -25.18
CA HIS A 250 16.83 -7.76 -25.20
C HIS A 250 17.49 -7.98 -23.84
N THR A 251 18.83 -8.08 -23.87
CA THR A 251 19.67 -8.26 -22.67
C THR A 251 20.69 -7.13 -22.57
N SER A 252 20.92 -6.60 -21.38
CA SER A 252 21.96 -5.62 -21.10
C SER A 252 23.37 -6.17 -21.38
N SER A 253 24.36 -5.29 -21.55
CA SER A 253 25.72 -5.72 -21.87
C SER A 253 26.42 -6.49 -20.75
N ASP A 254 26.03 -6.26 -19.50
CA ASP A 254 26.50 -7.01 -18.32
C ASP A 254 25.76 -8.33 -18.11
N GLY A 255 24.68 -8.57 -18.87
CA GLY A 255 23.85 -9.78 -18.75
C GLY A 255 22.96 -9.82 -17.50
N LEU A 256 22.86 -8.73 -16.72
CA LEU A 256 22.13 -8.71 -15.47
C LEU A 256 20.67 -8.21 -15.61
N TRP A 257 20.29 -7.65 -16.78
CA TRP A 257 18.98 -7.07 -17.01
C TRP A 257 18.39 -7.57 -18.33
N TYR A 258 17.08 -7.85 -18.30
CA TYR A 258 16.25 -8.05 -19.48
C TYR A 258 15.41 -6.81 -19.76
N PHE A 259 15.30 -6.42 -21.03
CA PHE A 259 14.30 -5.46 -21.48
C PHE A 259 13.04 -6.20 -21.85
N VAL A 260 11.96 -5.96 -21.11
CA VAL A 260 10.75 -6.76 -21.16
C VAL A 260 9.50 -5.91 -21.41
N GLN A 261 8.45 -6.54 -21.94
CA GLN A 261 7.08 -6.05 -22.01
C GLN A 261 6.21 -6.89 -21.06
N SER A 262 5.57 -6.26 -20.08
CA SER A 262 4.46 -6.84 -19.30
C SER A 262 3.12 -6.41 -19.91
N TYR A 263 2.00 -6.79 -19.29
CA TYR A 263 0.68 -6.47 -19.86
C TYR A 263 0.40 -4.97 -19.97
N ASN A 264 0.98 -4.12 -19.15
CA ASN A 264 0.69 -2.68 -19.12
C ASN A 264 1.91 -1.76 -19.03
N TYR A 265 3.13 -2.32 -19.15
CA TYR A 265 4.37 -1.55 -19.15
C TYR A 265 5.51 -2.27 -19.84
N TYR A 266 6.61 -1.56 -20.12
CA TYR A 266 7.86 -2.14 -20.61
C TYR A 266 9.05 -1.46 -19.90
N GLY A 267 10.18 -2.12 -19.81
CA GLY A 267 11.37 -1.61 -19.16
C GLY A 267 12.39 -2.68 -18.81
N TRP A 268 13.40 -2.30 -18.05
CA TRP A 268 14.47 -3.18 -17.61
C TRP A 268 14.13 -3.83 -16.28
N VAL A 269 14.27 -5.15 -16.23
CA VAL A 269 14.03 -5.98 -15.04
C VAL A 269 15.25 -6.87 -14.82
N GLU A 270 15.67 -7.06 -13.56
CA GLU A 270 16.79 -7.93 -13.22
C GLU A 270 16.52 -9.38 -13.64
N VAL A 271 17.51 -9.99 -14.27
CA VAL A 271 17.47 -11.38 -14.76
C VAL A 271 17.15 -12.37 -13.64
N SER A 272 17.63 -12.09 -12.42
CA SER A 272 17.41 -12.93 -11.23
C SER A 272 15.94 -13.12 -10.89
N ASN A 273 15.07 -12.17 -11.25
CA ASN A 273 13.65 -12.16 -10.92
C ASN A 273 12.76 -12.79 -11.99
N ILE A 274 13.34 -13.27 -13.10
CA ILE A 274 12.60 -13.84 -14.23
C ILE A 274 13.05 -15.27 -14.49
N ALA A 275 12.11 -16.20 -14.49
CA ALA A 275 12.35 -17.55 -15.00
C ALA A 275 12.00 -17.61 -16.49
N LEU A 276 12.95 -18.04 -17.32
CA LEU A 276 12.75 -18.22 -18.77
C LEU A 276 11.82 -19.40 -19.02
N SER A 277 10.97 -19.27 -20.02
CA SER A 277 9.96 -20.27 -20.32
C SER A 277 9.61 -20.28 -21.81
N THR A 278 8.96 -21.33 -22.27
CA THR A 278 8.35 -21.36 -23.59
C THR A 278 7.03 -20.63 -23.63
N TYR A 279 6.55 -20.30 -24.81
CA TYR A 279 5.21 -19.71 -24.98
C TYR A 279 4.13 -20.64 -24.42
N GLU A 280 4.24 -21.93 -24.65
CA GLU A 280 3.29 -22.94 -24.23
C GLU A 280 3.21 -23.03 -22.71
N GLU A 281 4.36 -23.09 -22.02
CA GLU A 281 4.41 -23.16 -20.54
C GLU A 281 3.82 -21.91 -19.91
N VAL A 282 4.13 -20.72 -20.43
CA VAL A 282 3.54 -19.47 -19.95
C VAL A 282 2.04 -19.45 -20.19
N SER A 283 1.61 -19.87 -21.39
CA SER A 283 0.19 -19.93 -21.76
C SER A 283 -0.60 -20.88 -20.86
N GLU A 284 -0.07 -22.07 -20.58
CA GLU A 284 -0.68 -23.02 -19.64
C GLU A 284 -0.78 -22.42 -18.22
N PHE A 285 0.25 -21.72 -17.76
CA PHE A 285 0.27 -21.12 -16.43
C PHE A 285 -0.74 -19.98 -16.28
N VAL A 286 -0.78 -19.03 -17.21
CA VAL A 286 -1.62 -17.83 -17.08
C VAL A 286 -3.08 -18.04 -17.47
N ASN A 287 -3.36 -19.02 -18.34
CA ASN A 287 -4.72 -19.31 -18.83
C ASN A 287 -5.38 -20.49 -18.10
N ASP A 288 -4.78 -21.05 -17.05
CA ASP A 288 -5.44 -22.07 -16.26
C ASP A 288 -6.77 -21.51 -15.71
N GLU A 289 -7.86 -22.23 -15.98
CA GLU A 289 -9.21 -21.80 -15.56
C GLU A 289 -9.45 -22.03 -14.06
N ASN A 290 -8.67 -22.95 -13.45
CA ASN A 290 -8.71 -23.21 -12.02
C ASN A 290 -7.55 -22.49 -11.35
N PHE A 291 -7.83 -21.42 -10.65
CA PHE A 291 -6.80 -20.62 -10.00
C PHE A 291 -7.22 -20.07 -8.65
N LEU A 292 -6.22 -19.79 -7.84
CA LEU A 292 -6.35 -19.07 -6.57
C LEU A 292 -5.88 -17.63 -6.76
N VAL A 293 -6.69 -16.66 -6.30
CA VAL A 293 -6.35 -15.23 -6.34
C VAL A 293 -6.03 -14.73 -4.95
N VAL A 294 -4.96 -13.96 -4.79
CA VAL A 294 -4.67 -13.20 -3.57
C VAL A 294 -5.60 -11.99 -3.49
N ILE A 295 -6.37 -11.91 -2.41
CA ILE A 295 -7.36 -10.84 -2.17
C ILE A 295 -7.07 -10.02 -0.92
N SER A 296 -5.98 -10.26 -0.22
CA SER A 296 -5.41 -9.38 0.79
C SER A 296 -4.45 -8.37 0.17
N ASP A 297 -4.07 -7.34 0.92
CA ASP A 297 -3.06 -6.37 0.47
C ASP A 297 -1.83 -7.09 -0.07
N PHE A 298 -1.27 -7.97 0.73
CA PHE A 298 -0.26 -8.94 0.32
C PHE A 298 -0.27 -10.17 1.20
N VAL A 299 0.37 -11.23 0.72
CA VAL A 299 0.67 -12.46 1.47
C VAL A 299 2.13 -12.83 1.27
N LEU A 300 2.67 -13.64 2.16
CA LEU A 300 3.98 -14.27 1.99
C LEU A 300 3.80 -15.74 1.62
N ILE A 301 4.29 -16.13 0.45
CA ILE A 301 4.36 -17.52 0.01
C ILE A 301 5.84 -17.88 -0.11
N ASP A 302 6.37 -18.73 0.77
CA ASP A 302 7.80 -19.07 0.85
C ASP A 302 8.72 -17.83 0.91
N ASN A 303 8.33 -16.81 1.69
CA ASN A 303 9.00 -15.51 1.81
C ASN A 303 8.93 -14.61 0.56
N HIS A 304 8.30 -15.06 -0.53
CA HIS A 304 7.99 -14.18 -1.66
C HIS A 304 6.78 -13.30 -1.34
N HIS A 305 6.92 -12.02 -1.58
CA HIS A 305 5.86 -11.04 -1.38
C HIS A 305 4.90 -11.05 -2.56
N VAL A 306 3.68 -11.52 -2.35
CA VAL A 306 2.63 -11.65 -3.38
C VAL A 306 1.51 -10.68 -3.08
N ARG A 307 1.19 -9.80 -4.01
CA ARG A 307 0.22 -8.71 -3.84
C ARG A 307 -1.19 -9.10 -4.28
N MET A 308 -2.17 -8.30 -3.83
CA MET A 308 -3.56 -8.35 -4.26
C MET A 308 -3.72 -8.41 -5.78
N GLY A 309 -4.57 -9.31 -6.25
CA GLY A 309 -4.87 -9.50 -7.67
C GLY A 309 -3.99 -10.55 -8.36
N GLN A 310 -2.92 -11.03 -7.72
CA GLN A 310 -2.08 -12.09 -8.29
C GLN A 310 -2.78 -13.44 -8.20
N LYS A 311 -2.61 -14.27 -9.24
CA LYS A 311 -3.25 -15.58 -9.34
C LYS A 311 -2.25 -16.69 -9.66
N PHE A 312 -2.57 -17.89 -9.19
CA PHE A 312 -1.76 -19.10 -9.39
C PHE A 312 -2.66 -20.27 -9.75
N PRO A 313 -2.25 -21.16 -10.70
CA PRO A 313 -2.99 -22.37 -11.01
C PRO A 313 -3.25 -23.20 -9.75
N LEU A 314 -4.50 -23.60 -9.55
CA LEU A 314 -4.99 -24.31 -8.38
C LEU A 314 -5.09 -25.81 -8.65
N VAL A 315 -4.35 -26.61 -7.90
CA VAL A 315 -4.28 -28.06 -8.05
C VAL A 315 -5.37 -28.75 -7.21
N SER A 316 -5.59 -28.26 -5.99
CA SER A 316 -6.52 -28.88 -5.03
C SER A 316 -7.05 -27.88 -4.00
N THR A 317 -8.26 -28.16 -3.51
CA THR A 317 -8.93 -27.41 -2.42
C THR A 317 -9.37 -28.31 -1.27
N ILE A 318 -8.86 -29.52 -1.11
CA ILE A 318 -9.40 -30.51 -0.15
C ILE A 318 -9.10 -30.04 1.29
N ASP A 319 -7.88 -30.21 1.78
CA ASP A 319 -7.50 -29.84 3.16
C ASP A 319 -6.94 -28.42 3.23
N SER A 320 -6.12 -28.06 2.25
CA SER A 320 -5.49 -26.74 2.02
C SER A 320 -5.73 -26.32 0.58
N TYR A 321 -5.36 -25.10 0.22
CA TYR A 321 -5.16 -24.73 -1.18
C TYR A 321 -3.79 -25.26 -1.63
N LYS A 322 -3.75 -26.04 -2.70
CA LYS A 322 -2.51 -26.46 -3.33
C LYS A 322 -2.38 -25.77 -4.68
N ILE A 323 -1.34 -24.97 -4.88
CA ILE A 323 -1.11 -24.18 -6.09
C ILE A 323 0.19 -24.59 -6.79
N LYS A 324 0.30 -24.28 -8.10
CA LYS A 324 1.57 -24.26 -8.82
C LYS A 324 2.21 -22.89 -8.66
N PHE A 325 3.32 -22.83 -7.92
CA PHE A 325 4.05 -21.59 -7.65
C PHE A 325 5.29 -21.51 -8.56
N PRO A 326 5.52 -20.39 -9.29
CA PRO A 326 6.64 -20.28 -10.20
C PRO A 326 7.94 -20.00 -9.44
N THR A 327 8.96 -20.78 -9.77
CA THR A 327 10.32 -20.61 -9.26
C THR A 327 11.32 -20.62 -10.42
N ARG A 328 12.52 -20.09 -10.15
CA ARG A 328 13.61 -20.06 -11.12
C ARG A 328 14.66 -21.09 -10.73
N ASN A 329 14.88 -22.10 -11.59
CA ASN A 329 15.89 -23.11 -11.36
C ASN A 329 17.32 -22.57 -11.56
N THR A 330 18.34 -23.38 -11.26
CA THR A 330 19.75 -22.99 -11.36
C THR A 330 20.21 -22.65 -12.79
N LEU A 331 19.49 -23.09 -13.81
CA LEU A 331 19.76 -22.77 -15.21
C LEU A 331 19.02 -21.50 -15.66
N GLY A 332 18.17 -20.92 -14.81
CA GLY A 332 17.39 -19.73 -15.12
C GLY A 332 16.03 -20.01 -15.73
N ASN A 333 15.62 -21.26 -15.83
CA ASN A 333 14.35 -21.65 -16.44
C ASN A 333 13.23 -21.77 -15.39
N LEU A 334 11.99 -21.71 -15.87
CA LEU A 334 10.79 -21.89 -15.05
C LEU A 334 10.73 -23.32 -14.49
N GLU A 335 10.42 -23.38 -13.22
CA GLU A 335 10.04 -24.59 -12.51
C GLU A 335 8.78 -24.29 -11.69
N LEU A 336 7.71 -25.07 -11.92
CA LEU A 336 6.46 -24.94 -11.18
C LEU A 336 6.47 -25.89 -9.99
N VAL A 337 6.51 -25.34 -8.78
CA VAL A 337 6.54 -26.11 -7.53
C VAL A 337 5.17 -26.10 -6.88
N GLU A 338 4.68 -27.26 -6.47
CA GLU A 338 3.44 -27.31 -5.68
C GLU A 338 3.67 -26.72 -4.28
N LYS A 339 2.81 -25.77 -3.90
CA LYS A 339 2.79 -25.15 -2.58
C LYS A 339 1.45 -25.35 -1.91
N GLU A 340 1.49 -25.71 -0.63
CA GLU A 340 0.31 -25.78 0.21
C GLU A 340 0.13 -24.44 0.95
N ILE A 341 -1.08 -23.91 0.89
CA ILE A 341 -1.48 -22.63 1.46
C ILE A 341 -2.67 -22.88 2.36
N GLU A 342 -2.61 -22.37 3.58
CA GLU A 342 -3.74 -22.43 4.52
C GLU A 342 -4.97 -21.69 3.95
N LYS A 343 -6.15 -22.23 4.18
CA LYS A 343 -7.41 -21.59 3.78
C LYS A 343 -7.73 -20.44 4.72
N THR A 344 -7.51 -19.24 4.25
CA THR A 344 -7.81 -17.98 4.96
C THR A 344 -8.65 -17.07 4.06
N ASP A 345 -9.15 -15.99 4.63
CA ASP A 345 -9.85 -14.92 3.90
C ASP A 345 -8.92 -14.05 3.03
N ASP A 346 -7.64 -14.44 2.93
CA ASP A 346 -6.65 -13.76 2.08
C ASP A 346 -6.73 -14.21 0.63
N TYR A 347 -7.47 -15.27 0.36
CA TYR A 347 -7.53 -15.92 -0.95
C TYR A 347 -8.97 -16.12 -1.44
N SER A 348 -9.13 -16.14 -2.76
CA SER A 348 -10.37 -16.52 -3.44
C SER A 348 -10.08 -17.58 -4.50
N VAL A 349 -10.93 -18.60 -4.59
CA VAL A 349 -10.93 -19.53 -5.73
C VAL A 349 -11.63 -18.84 -6.90
N GLY A 350 -10.86 -18.51 -7.93
CA GLY A 350 -11.30 -17.63 -9.02
C GLY A 350 -11.38 -16.16 -8.60
N TYR A 351 -11.67 -15.29 -9.56
CA TYR A 351 -11.89 -13.87 -9.29
C TYR A 351 -13.12 -13.65 -8.42
N LEU A 352 -13.08 -12.62 -7.59
CA LEU A 352 -14.25 -12.17 -6.84
C LEU A 352 -15.36 -11.72 -7.80
N GLU A 353 -16.60 -11.94 -7.42
CA GLU A 353 -17.74 -11.34 -8.10
C GLU A 353 -17.66 -9.81 -7.99
N TYR A 354 -17.73 -9.10 -9.11
CA TYR A 354 -17.66 -7.64 -9.13
C TYR A 354 -19.03 -7.05 -8.74
N ASN A 355 -19.16 -6.74 -7.45
CA ASN A 355 -20.30 -6.07 -6.84
C ASN A 355 -19.83 -5.07 -5.79
N TYR A 356 -20.73 -4.21 -5.30
CA TYR A 356 -20.34 -3.18 -4.33
C TYR A 356 -19.77 -3.75 -3.03
N LYS A 357 -20.33 -4.84 -2.51
CA LYS A 357 -19.84 -5.46 -1.28
C LYS A 357 -18.38 -5.85 -1.41
N ASN A 358 -18.04 -6.58 -2.47
CA ASN A 358 -16.66 -7.02 -2.70
C ASN A 358 -15.75 -5.84 -3.05
N LEU A 359 -16.20 -4.86 -3.84
CA LEU A 359 -15.43 -3.66 -4.18
C LEU A 359 -15.00 -2.91 -2.91
N TYR A 360 -15.93 -2.65 -2.00
CA TYR A 360 -15.62 -1.95 -0.75
C TYR A 360 -14.71 -2.77 0.15
N ASN A 361 -14.94 -4.07 0.27
CA ASN A 361 -14.06 -4.94 1.04
C ASN A 361 -12.62 -4.91 0.50
N GLN A 362 -12.43 -4.94 -0.81
CA GLN A 362 -11.08 -4.85 -1.40
C GLN A 362 -10.44 -3.47 -1.20
N MET A 363 -11.20 -2.38 -1.39
CA MET A 363 -10.73 -1.02 -1.12
C MET A 363 -10.21 -0.86 0.29
N PHE A 364 -11.00 -1.28 1.27
CA PHE A 364 -10.69 -1.05 2.68
C PHE A 364 -9.54 -1.91 3.20
N LYS A 365 -9.19 -3.00 2.53
CA LYS A 365 -7.93 -3.73 2.78
C LYS A 365 -6.70 -2.91 2.44
N LEU A 366 -6.82 -1.93 1.52
CA LEU A 366 -5.74 -1.04 1.12
C LEU A 366 -5.77 0.33 1.82
N LEU A 367 -6.73 0.57 2.72
CA LEU A 367 -6.75 1.80 3.50
C LEU A 367 -5.52 1.87 4.43
N ASN A 368 -4.87 3.03 4.48
CA ASN A 368 -3.64 3.30 5.23
C ASN A 368 -2.36 2.64 4.68
N ILE A 369 -2.37 1.92 3.56
CA ILE A 369 -1.12 1.46 2.96
C ILE A 369 -0.24 2.66 2.58
N LYS A 370 1.06 2.47 2.69
CA LYS A 370 2.07 3.49 2.36
C LYS A 370 2.01 3.88 0.87
N TYR A 371 2.19 5.18 0.60
CA TYR A 371 2.45 5.63 -0.75
C TYR A 371 3.88 5.28 -1.17
N SER A 372 4.03 4.65 -2.33
CA SER A 372 5.33 4.33 -2.92
C SER A 372 5.33 4.65 -4.42
N TRP A 373 6.16 5.60 -4.82
CA TRP A 373 6.31 5.98 -6.23
C TRP A 373 6.76 4.80 -7.09
N GLY A 374 6.00 4.52 -8.18
CA GLY A 374 6.29 3.39 -9.08
C GLY A 374 6.29 2.03 -8.36
N ASP A 375 5.60 1.92 -7.24
CA ASP A 375 5.54 0.68 -6.42
C ASP A 375 6.90 0.18 -5.95
N LYS A 376 7.84 1.07 -5.72
CA LYS A 376 9.22 0.71 -5.35
C LYS A 376 9.29 -0.13 -4.09
N GLU A 377 8.49 0.21 -3.08
CA GLU A 377 8.42 -0.54 -1.82
C GLU A 377 7.44 -1.71 -1.95
N LYS A 378 7.82 -2.88 -1.41
CA LYS A 378 6.99 -4.09 -1.49
C LYS A 378 5.61 -3.93 -0.83
N ASP A 379 5.56 -3.16 0.26
CA ASP A 379 4.37 -2.87 1.08
C ASP A 379 3.68 -1.54 0.70
N GLY A 380 4.14 -0.88 -0.35
CA GLY A 380 3.62 0.42 -0.79
C GLY A 380 3.09 0.38 -2.22
N ARG A 381 2.19 1.32 -2.55
CA ARG A 381 1.63 1.51 -3.90
C ARG A 381 1.52 2.98 -4.23
N ASP A 382 1.55 3.34 -5.51
CA ASP A 382 1.14 4.67 -5.94
C ASP A 382 -0.38 4.76 -6.20
N CYS A 383 -0.87 5.92 -6.64
CA CYS A 383 -2.30 6.16 -6.81
C CYS A 383 -2.93 5.22 -7.84
N SER A 384 -2.30 5.02 -9.00
CA SER A 384 -2.84 4.19 -10.08
C SER A 384 -2.70 2.69 -9.80
N SER A 385 -1.61 2.26 -9.19
CA SER A 385 -1.44 0.85 -8.83
C SER A 385 -2.35 0.41 -7.68
N THR A 386 -2.70 1.32 -6.76
CA THR A 386 -3.73 1.06 -5.75
C THR A 386 -5.06 0.71 -6.41
N GLN A 387 -5.50 1.49 -7.41
CA GLN A 387 -6.72 1.19 -8.14
C GLN A 387 -6.58 -0.11 -8.94
N ASN A 388 -5.46 -0.31 -9.63
CA ASN A 388 -5.20 -1.54 -10.38
C ASN A 388 -5.28 -2.79 -9.49
N SER A 389 -4.70 -2.75 -8.29
CA SER A 389 -4.75 -3.89 -7.34
C SER A 389 -6.17 -4.23 -6.93
N ILE A 390 -7.01 -3.23 -6.62
CA ILE A 390 -8.41 -3.44 -6.27
C ILE A 390 -9.14 -4.13 -7.43
N TYR A 391 -9.04 -3.58 -8.64
CA TYR A 391 -9.75 -4.09 -9.80
C TYR A 391 -9.20 -5.41 -10.34
N ALA A 392 -7.90 -5.70 -10.13
CA ALA A 392 -7.32 -7.00 -10.46
C ALA A 392 -7.95 -8.16 -9.69
N SER A 393 -8.47 -7.94 -8.47
CA SER A 393 -9.22 -8.96 -7.71
C SER A 393 -10.48 -9.45 -8.42
N PHE A 394 -10.99 -8.66 -9.36
CA PHE A 394 -12.17 -8.96 -10.19
C PHE A 394 -11.81 -9.39 -11.62
N GLY A 395 -10.52 -9.42 -11.96
CA GLY A 395 -10.03 -9.80 -13.28
C GLY A 395 -9.87 -8.65 -14.29
N PHE A 396 -9.99 -7.38 -13.87
CA PHE A 396 -9.68 -6.25 -14.75
C PHE A 396 -8.18 -6.11 -14.99
N LYS A 397 -7.80 -5.76 -16.21
CA LYS A 397 -6.44 -5.40 -16.63
C LYS A 397 -6.38 -3.92 -17.01
N LEU A 398 -6.21 -3.03 -16.02
CA LEU A 398 -6.20 -1.59 -16.26
C LEU A 398 -4.81 -1.09 -16.69
N PRO A 399 -4.73 0.04 -17.42
CA PRO A 399 -3.48 0.73 -17.71
C PRO A 399 -2.69 1.07 -16.46
N ARG A 400 -1.35 1.05 -16.56
CA ARG A 400 -0.49 1.36 -15.41
C ARG A 400 -0.56 2.82 -14.98
N ASN A 401 -0.48 3.73 -15.94
CA ASN A 401 -0.40 5.16 -15.65
C ASN A 401 -1.76 5.82 -15.58
N THR A 402 -1.93 6.75 -14.67
CA THR A 402 -3.13 7.60 -14.53
C THR A 402 -3.56 8.24 -15.86
N SER A 403 -2.62 8.75 -16.65
CA SER A 403 -2.92 9.35 -17.96
C SER A 403 -3.51 8.36 -18.96
N ASN A 404 -3.03 7.12 -18.96
CA ASN A 404 -3.53 6.06 -19.83
C ASN A 404 -4.90 5.55 -19.35
N GLN A 405 -5.13 5.45 -18.03
CA GLN A 405 -6.46 5.15 -17.47
C GLN A 405 -7.49 6.22 -17.88
N ASN A 406 -7.13 7.52 -17.79
CA ASN A 406 -7.99 8.62 -18.21
C ASN A 406 -8.21 8.69 -19.73
N SER A 407 -7.40 8.00 -20.52
CA SER A 407 -7.47 7.98 -21.97
C SER A 407 -8.39 6.90 -22.55
N ILE A 408 -9.00 6.05 -21.70
CA ILE A 408 -9.94 5.02 -22.13
C ILE A 408 -11.21 5.68 -22.68
N PRO A 409 -11.47 5.69 -24.03
CA PRO A 409 -12.42 6.63 -24.66
C PRO A 409 -13.88 6.34 -24.32
N SER A 410 -14.21 5.07 -24.10
CA SER A 410 -15.61 4.62 -23.93
C SER A 410 -16.19 5.00 -22.59
N TYR A 411 -15.35 5.43 -21.64
CA TYR A 411 -15.72 5.57 -20.23
C TYR A 411 -15.22 6.88 -19.60
N GLY A 412 -14.34 7.61 -20.28
CA GLY A 412 -13.78 8.88 -19.80
C GLY A 412 -14.64 10.08 -20.26
N THR A 413 -14.91 10.99 -19.35
CA THR A 413 -15.55 12.28 -19.64
C THR A 413 -14.76 13.38 -18.95
N SER A 414 -14.33 14.39 -19.72
CA SER A 414 -13.65 15.56 -19.16
C SER A 414 -14.63 16.55 -18.55
N PHE A 415 -14.30 17.12 -17.41
CA PHE A 415 -15.10 18.14 -16.73
C PHE A 415 -14.27 19.36 -16.39
N SER A 416 -14.88 20.54 -16.50
CA SER A 416 -14.33 21.78 -15.99
C SER A 416 -14.45 21.89 -14.47
N SER A 417 -15.49 21.27 -13.89
CA SER A 417 -15.67 21.14 -12.44
C SER A 417 -16.61 19.98 -12.10
N ILE A 418 -16.35 19.30 -10.98
CA ILE A 418 -17.26 18.32 -10.39
C ILE A 418 -17.66 18.81 -9.01
N THR A 419 -18.96 18.86 -8.76
CA THR A 419 -19.55 19.14 -7.44
C THR A 419 -20.11 17.87 -6.83
N THR A 420 -20.50 17.91 -5.56
CA THR A 420 -21.23 16.80 -4.92
C THR A 420 -22.49 16.44 -5.71
N SER A 421 -23.27 17.43 -6.11
CA SER A 421 -24.49 17.20 -6.92
C SER A 421 -24.18 16.52 -8.26
N THR A 422 -23.14 16.97 -8.96
CA THR A 422 -22.70 16.36 -10.23
C THR A 422 -22.30 14.90 -10.06
N LEU A 423 -21.60 14.56 -8.96
CA LEU A 423 -21.25 13.18 -8.65
C LEU A 423 -22.50 12.33 -8.37
N GLN A 424 -23.39 12.82 -7.53
CA GLN A 424 -24.64 12.12 -7.17
C GLN A 424 -25.54 11.83 -8.38
N GLU A 425 -25.66 12.80 -9.28
CA GLU A 425 -26.56 12.72 -10.43
C GLU A 425 -26.02 11.84 -11.56
N ASN A 426 -24.69 11.82 -11.75
CA ASN A 426 -24.10 11.29 -12.99
C ASN A 426 -23.16 10.11 -12.76
N TYR A 427 -22.73 9.85 -11.52
CA TYR A 427 -21.71 8.82 -11.23
C TYR A 427 -22.10 7.92 -10.06
N LEU A 428 -21.78 6.65 -10.21
CA LEU A 428 -21.95 5.64 -9.18
C LEU A 428 -20.66 5.48 -8.36
N PRO A 429 -20.75 5.07 -7.11
CA PRO A 429 -19.59 4.66 -6.33
C PRO A 429 -18.76 3.61 -7.09
N GLY A 430 -17.43 3.68 -7.01
CA GLY A 430 -16.52 2.88 -7.84
C GLY A 430 -16.03 3.61 -9.10
N THR A 431 -16.60 4.76 -9.46
CA THR A 431 -16.10 5.57 -10.58
C THR A 431 -14.71 6.13 -10.26
N LEU A 432 -13.74 5.91 -11.15
CA LEU A 432 -12.43 6.53 -11.05
C LEU A 432 -12.50 8.00 -11.52
N ILE A 433 -11.86 8.87 -10.76
CA ILE A 433 -11.82 10.32 -10.98
C ILE A 433 -10.37 10.74 -11.13
N PHE A 434 -10.09 11.51 -12.18
CA PHE A 434 -8.73 11.89 -12.53
C PHE A 434 -8.48 13.38 -12.33
N SER A 435 -7.28 13.69 -11.85
CA SER A 435 -6.67 15.02 -11.92
C SER A 435 -5.28 14.91 -12.57
N SER A 436 -4.60 16.04 -12.77
CA SER A 436 -3.26 16.00 -13.37
C SER A 436 -2.30 15.14 -12.58
N GLY A 437 -1.93 13.97 -13.14
CA GLY A 437 -0.99 13.02 -12.53
C GLY A 437 -1.54 12.26 -11.32
N HIS A 438 -2.86 12.22 -11.12
CA HIS A 438 -3.45 11.55 -9.98
C HIS A 438 -4.81 10.91 -10.29
N VAL A 439 -5.08 9.75 -9.68
CA VAL A 439 -6.36 9.03 -9.76
C VAL A 439 -6.90 8.73 -8.37
N MET A 440 -8.21 8.83 -8.26
CA MET A 440 -9.00 8.61 -7.04
C MET A 440 -10.24 7.80 -7.40
N MET A 441 -10.86 7.15 -6.43
CA MET A 441 -12.17 6.51 -6.60
C MET A 441 -13.23 7.28 -5.83
N TYR A 442 -14.33 7.61 -6.47
CA TYR A 442 -15.53 8.10 -5.79
C TYR A 442 -16.19 6.94 -5.04
N ILE A 443 -16.44 7.12 -3.75
CA ILE A 443 -16.99 6.06 -2.88
C ILE A 443 -18.37 6.40 -2.29
N GLY A 444 -19.04 7.43 -2.81
CA GLY A 444 -20.33 7.84 -2.28
C GLY A 444 -20.25 8.95 -1.24
N GLU A 445 -21.32 9.06 -0.45
CA GLU A 445 -21.49 10.10 0.55
C GLU A 445 -21.59 9.50 1.94
N ASN A 446 -21.04 10.25 2.91
CA ASN A 446 -21.21 9.90 4.32
C ASN A 446 -22.65 10.21 4.80
N ALA A 447 -22.95 9.92 6.07
CA ALA A 447 -24.27 10.14 6.65
C ALA A 447 -24.74 11.61 6.64
N GLN A 448 -23.82 12.59 6.47
CA GLN A 448 -24.13 14.01 6.35
C GLN A 448 -24.28 14.48 4.88
N GLY A 449 -24.18 13.56 3.91
CA GLY A 449 -24.30 13.87 2.49
C GLY A 449 -23.03 14.48 1.87
N TYR A 450 -21.86 14.34 2.50
CA TYR A 450 -20.60 14.78 1.92
C TYR A 450 -19.97 13.69 1.06
N ALA A 451 -19.61 14.02 -0.18
CA ALA A 451 -18.92 13.12 -1.10
C ALA A 451 -17.47 12.86 -0.69
N TYR A 452 -17.06 11.60 -0.75
CA TYR A 452 -15.71 11.14 -0.42
C TYR A 452 -15.01 10.44 -1.57
N LEU A 453 -13.69 10.57 -1.54
CA LEU A 453 -12.75 9.96 -2.46
C LEU A 453 -11.84 9.01 -1.68
N PHE A 454 -11.55 7.87 -2.28
CA PHE A 454 -10.55 6.90 -1.82
C PHE A 454 -9.34 6.99 -2.74
N HIS A 455 -8.15 7.27 -2.21
CA HIS A 455 -6.95 7.36 -3.02
C HIS A 455 -5.67 7.20 -2.20
N ASN A 456 -4.61 6.74 -2.86
CA ASN A 456 -3.26 6.72 -2.29
C ASN A 456 -2.51 7.96 -2.75
N THR A 457 -2.01 8.77 -1.82
CA THR A 457 -1.42 10.07 -2.10
C THR A 457 -0.04 10.24 -1.46
N SER A 458 0.87 10.93 -2.15
CA SER A 458 2.17 11.33 -1.60
C SER A 458 2.10 12.59 -0.72
N ALA A 459 0.95 13.26 -0.65
CA ALA A 459 0.75 14.43 0.19
C ALA A 459 0.41 14.05 1.65
N GLY A 460 0.74 14.92 2.57
CA GLY A 460 0.46 14.70 3.99
C GLY A 460 1.20 13.49 4.56
N GLN A 461 0.46 12.49 5.04
CA GLN A 461 1.03 11.27 5.63
C GLN A 461 1.57 10.26 4.61
N ALA A 462 1.50 10.56 3.30
CA ALA A 462 1.96 9.69 2.21
C ALA A 462 1.40 8.26 2.30
N LYS A 463 0.08 8.15 2.33
CA LYS A 463 -0.65 6.88 2.44
C LYS A 463 -2.00 6.91 1.73
N CYS A 464 -2.64 5.74 1.64
CA CYS A 464 -4.02 5.60 1.16
C CYS A 464 -5.01 6.14 2.20
N ILE A 465 -5.87 7.05 1.78
CA ILE A 465 -6.80 7.79 2.64
C ILE A 465 -8.20 7.88 2.05
N LEU A 466 -9.15 8.18 2.93
CA LEU A 466 -10.44 8.77 2.58
C LEU A 466 -10.31 10.30 2.64
N GLN A 467 -10.70 10.98 1.60
CA GLN A 467 -10.68 12.45 1.56
C GLN A 467 -12.02 13.00 1.08
N ARG A 468 -12.54 13.99 1.80
CA ARG A 468 -13.73 14.70 1.38
C ARG A 468 -13.45 15.44 0.06
N LEU A 469 -14.34 15.31 -0.92
CA LEU A 469 -14.18 15.92 -2.23
C LEU A 469 -13.93 17.44 -2.16
N SER A 470 -14.63 18.16 -1.28
CA SER A 470 -14.46 19.59 -1.11
C SER A 470 -13.06 20.00 -0.62
N GLN A 471 -12.36 19.11 0.09
CA GLN A 471 -10.99 19.33 0.56
C GLN A 471 -9.94 19.06 -0.53
N TYR A 472 -10.26 18.24 -1.51
CA TYR A 472 -9.36 17.96 -2.64
C TYR A 472 -9.25 19.14 -3.62
N GLY A 473 -10.34 19.88 -3.81
CA GLY A 473 -10.45 20.97 -4.76
C GLY A 473 -11.00 20.50 -6.11
N VAL A 474 -12.30 20.61 -6.26
CA VAL A 474 -13.08 20.13 -7.43
C VAL A 474 -12.63 20.66 -8.79
N ASN A 475 -12.04 21.84 -8.85
CA ASN A 475 -11.52 22.46 -10.07
C ASN A 475 -10.26 21.77 -10.64
N LYS A 476 -9.72 20.77 -9.95
CA LYS A 476 -8.57 19.98 -10.42
C LYS A 476 -8.97 18.71 -11.18
N ILE A 477 -10.24 18.37 -11.22
CA ILE A 477 -10.72 17.13 -11.85
C ILE A 477 -10.82 17.32 -13.35
N ILE A 478 -10.17 16.44 -14.11
CA ILE A 478 -10.03 16.50 -15.57
C ILE A 478 -10.72 15.35 -16.30
N GLY A 479 -11.15 14.30 -15.61
CA GLY A 479 -11.83 13.19 -16.24
C GLY A 479 -12.36 12.16 -15.23
N THR A 480 -13.14 11.23 -15.76
CA THR A 480 -13.71 10.09 -15.00
C THR A 480 -13.69 8.83 -15.85
N LEU A 481 -13.64 7.67 -15.19
CA LEU A 481 -13.74 6.35 -15.80
C LEU A 481 -14.75 5.52 -15.04
N LYS A 482 -15.83 5.11 -15.72
CA LYS A 482 -16.83 4.19 -15.18
C LYS A 482 -16.43 2.74 -15.51
N LEU A 483 -16.38 1.90 -14.50
CA LEU A 483 -16.17 0.46 -14.61
C LEU A 483 -17.47 -0.29 -14.26
N GLN A 484 -18.58 0.16 -14.90
CA GLN A 484 -19.95 -0.27 -14.56
C GLN A 484 -20.81 -0.36 -15.81
#